data_9ae14d48571910b535bad4998263a981
#
_entry.id   9ae14d48571910b535bad4998263a981
#
_cell.length_a   1.000
_cell.length_b   1.000
_cell.length_c   1.000
_cell.angle_alpha   90.00
_cell.angle_beta   90.00
_cell.angle_gamma   90.00
#
_symmetry.space_group_name_H-M   'P 1'
#
loop_
_entity.id
_entity.type
_entity.pdbx_description
1 polymer ?
#
loop_
_entity_poly.entity_id
_entity_poly.type
_entity_poly.pdbx_seq_one_letter_code
_entity_poly.pdbx_strand_id
1 'polypeptide(L)'
;MADLRNVVIIGSGPAGLTAAIYTARADLEPLMIEGEPSSTGDQPGGQLMLTTEVENFPGFPDGIMGPELMGNLRQQAERFGAEIHTAKVSRVDFSERPFRIWVGDPDADEPTHLARSVIIATGASALMLGLDSEHRLLGHGLSTCATCDGFFFRDQDIVVVGGGDSALEEAMFLTRFGRTVTVVHRRKELRASKIMQDRAFANDKITFVWDSVVDEIL
;
A
#
# COMPACT_ATOMS: atom_id res chain seq x y z
N MET A 1 15.06 14.17 -27.54
CA MET A 1 16.05 13.49 -26.68
C MET A 1 15.44 13.32 -25.31
N ALA A 2 15.49 12.13 -24.75
CA ALA A 2 14.98 11.89 -23.40
C ALA A 2 15.75 12.74 -22.37
N ASP A 3 15.03 13.31 -21.41
CA ASP A 3 15.59 14.16 -20.35
C ASP A 3 16.34 13.29 -19.32
N LEU A 4 17.59 13.66 -19.02
CA LEU A 4 18.41 12.93 -18.05
C LEU A 4 18.25 13.52 -16.65
N ARG A 5 17.69 12.75 -15.74
CA ARG A 5 17.44 13.10 -14.33
C ARG A 5 18.44 12.46 -13.39
N ASN A 6 18.79 13.16 -12.32
CA ASN A 6 19.60 12.60 -11.25
C ASN A 6 18.84 11.50 -10.50
N VAL A 7 17.58 11.79 -10.14
CA VAL A 7 16.68 10.88 -9.44
C VAL A 7 15.29 10.94 -10.06
N VAL A 8 14.73 9.78 -10.38
CA VAL A 8 13.30 9.63 -10.69
C VAL A 8 12.65 8.82 -9.58
N ILE A 9 11.52 9.32 -9.06
CA ILE A 9 10.72 8.66 -8.01
C ILE A 9 9.42 8.21 -8.66
N ILE A 10 9.09 6.93 -8.55
CA ILE A 10 7.88 6.36 -9.13
C ILE A 10 6.89 6.07 -8.00
N GLY A 11 5.80 6.84 -7.96
CA GLY A 11 4.75 6.77 -6.95
C GLY A 11 4.84 7.87 -5.90
N SER A 12 3.67 8.39 -5.50
CA SER A 12 3.51 9.56 -4.61
C SER A 12 2.84 9.22 -3.26
N GLY A 13 2.90 7.95 -2.83
CA GLY A 13 2.54 7.61 -1.46
C GLY A 13 3.49 8.25 -0.45
N PRO A 14 3.28 8.06 0.87
CA PRO A 14 4.12 8.65 1.92
C PRO A 14 5.61 8.38 1.73
N ALA A 15 5.96 7.19 1.26
CA ALA A 15 7.34 6.80 1.00
C ALA A 15 7.96 7.63 -0.13
N GLY A 16 7.23 7.78 -1.25
CA GLY A 16 7.67 8.56 -2.40
C GLY A 16 7.83 10.03 -2.07
N LEU A 17 6.83 10.64 -1.44
CA LEU A 17 6.89 12.05 -1.03
C LEU A 17 7.99 12.32 -0.01
N THR A 18 8.19 11.40 0.95
CA THR A 18 9.34 11.51 1.88
C THR A 18 10.68 11.46 1.12
N ALA A 19 10.81 10.54 0.16
CA ALA A 19 12.01 10.46 -0.68
C ALA A 19 12.21 11.76 -1.49
N ALA A 20 11.13 12.32 -2.06
CA ALA A 20 11.18 13.58 -2.80
C ALA A 20 11.66 14.74 -1.94
N ILE A 21 11.15 14.86 -0.71
CA ILE A 21 11.60 15.88 0.24
C ILE A 21 13.12 15.80 0.48
N TYR A 22 13.63 14.60 0.77
CA TYR A 22 15.04 14.45 1.12
C TYR A 22 15.97 14.54 -0.09
N THR A 23 15.58 14.03 -1.25
CA THR A 23 16.38 14.17 -2.48
C THR A 23 16.40 15.61 -2.99
N ALA A 24 15.29 16.35 -2.89
CA ALA A 24 15.24 17.78 -3.20
C ALA A 24 16.14 18.59 -2.23
N ARG A 25 16.09 18.30 -0.93
CA ARG A 25 16.98 18.93 0.07
C ARG A 25 18.47 18.61 -0.14
N ALA A 26 18.77 17.51 -0.81
CA ALA A 26 20.13 17.13 -1.19
C ALA A 26 20.57 17.72 -2.56
N ASP A 27 19.79 18.64 -3.12
CA ASP A 27 20.03 19.31 -4.41
C ASP A 27 20.15 18.32 -5.59
N LEU A 28 19.36 17.24 -5.55
CA LEU A 28 19.36 16.20 -6.59
C LEU A 28 18.31 16.44 -7.67
N GLU A 29 17.51 17.49 -7.55
CA GLU A 29 16.46 17.87 -8.53
C GLU A 29 15.56 16.68 -8.90
N PRO A 30 14.87 16.04 -7.93
CA PRO A 30 14.10 14.85 -8.20
C PRO A 30 12.88 15.14 -9.08
N LEU A 31 12.65 14.23 -10.04
CA LEU A 31 11.38 14.13 -10.75
C LEU A 31 10.56 13.00 -10.11
N MET A 32 9.38 13.31 -9.62
CA MET A 32 8.38 12.34 -9.18
C MET A 32 7.33 12.12 -10.26
N ILE A 33 7.05 10.87 -10.57
CA ILE A 33 5.94 10.46 -11.43
C ILE A 33 4.91 9.79 -10.53
N GLU A 34 3.82 10.52 -10.24
CA GLU A 34 2.92 10.21 -9.11
C GLU A 34 1.83 9.17 -9.42
N GLY A 35 1.68 8.78 -10.67
CA GLY A 35 0.55 7.97 -11.13
C GLY A 35 -0.59 8.83 -11.67
N GLU A 36 -1.63 8.17 -12.13
CA GLU A 36 -2.87 8.78 -12.63
C GLU A 36 -4.07 8.19 -11.88
N PRO A 37 -5.16 8.96 -11.72
CA PRO A 37 -6.41 8.41 -11.26
C PRO A 37 -6.88 7.28 -12.19
N SER A 38 -7.26 6.14 -11.63
CA SER A 38 -7.75 5.01 -12.40
C SER A 38 -9.25 4.76 -12.18
N SER A 39 -9.87 4.06 -13.12
CA SER A 39 -11.26 3.61 -12.97
C SER A 39 -11.45 2.56 -11.86
N THR A 40 -10.35 1.98 -11.37
CA THR A 40 -10.33 1.01 -10.27
C THR A 40 -10.15 1.67 -8.90
N GLY A 41 -10.13 3.01 -8.84
CA GLY A 41 -10.04 3.78 -7.60
C GLY A 41 -8.63 4.15 -7.16
N ASP A 42 -7.60 3.75 -7.90
CA ASP A 42 -6.24 4.23 -7.61
C ASP A 42 -6.16 5.74 -7.87
N GLN A 43 -5.43 6.44 -7.03
CA GLN A 43 -5.19 7.87 -7.21
C GLN A 43 -3.81 8.26 -6.68
N PRO A 44 -3.23 9.37 -7.21
CA PRO A 44 -2.00 9.93 -6.66
C PRO A 44 -2.09 10.11 -5.14
N GLY A 45 -1.03 9.73 -4.41
CA GLY A 45 -1.04 9.71 -2.95
C GLY A 45 -1.28 8.32 -2.33
N GLY A 46 -1.78 7.37 -3.12
CA GLY A 46 -1.93 5.96 -2.72
C GLY A 46 -3.01 5.73 -1.67
N GLN A 47 -2.84 4.68 -0.84
CA GLN A 47 -3.87 4.20 0.07
C GLN A 47 -4.36 5.25 1.10
N LEU A 48 -3.51 6.18 1.51
CA LEU A 48 -3.92 7.24 2.45
C LEU A 48 -4.90 8.25 1.86
N MET A 49 -5.02 8.32 0.53
CA MET A 49 -6.07 9.13 -0.11
C MET A 49 -7.47 8.53 0.03
N LEU A 50 -7.54 7.22 0.33
CA LEU A 50 -8.79 6.45 0.42
C LEU A 50 -9.21 6.20 1.88
N THR A 51 -8.36 6.59 2.86
CA THR A 51 -8.66 6.38 4.28
C THR A 51 -9.21 7.66 4.92
N THR A 52 -9.82 7.49 6.07
CA THR A 52 -10.30 8.58 6.92
C THR A 52 -9.16 9.09 7.80
N GLU A 53 -9.24 8.88 9.10
CA GLU A 53 -8.26 9.35 10.06
C GLU A 53 -7.03 8.44 10.12
N VAL A 54 -5.84 9.03 10.15
CA VAL A 54 -4.55 8.37 10.32
C VAL A 54 -4.03 8.74 11.71
N GLU A 55 -4.13 7.81 12.65
CA GLU A 55 -3.75 8.02 14.05
C GLU A 55 -2.29 7.68 14.35
N ASN A 56 -1.64 6.92 13.46
CA ASN A 56 -0.34 6.32 13.70
C ASN A 56 0.82 6.97 12.91
N PHE A 57 0.59 8.13 12.28
CA PHE A 57 1.66 8.89 11.66
C PHE A 57 2.32 9.83 12.68
N PRO A 58 3.63 9.72 12.95
CA PRO A 58 4.29 10.52 13.97
C PRO A 58 4.19 12.02 13.70
N GLY A 59 3.93 12.81 14.75
CA GLY A 59 3.80 14.26 14.69
C GLY A 59 2.37 14.78 14.73
N PHE A 60 1.37 13.88 14.68
CA PHE A 60 -0.06 14.22 14.78
C PHE A 60 -0.68 13.46 15.95
N PRO A 61 -0.58 13.99 17.20
CA PRO A 61 -1.01 13.27 18.40
C PRO A 61 -2.53 13.02 18.45
N ASP A 62 -3.30 13.84 17.77
CA ASP A 62 -4.76 13.74 17.70
C ASP A 62 -5.24 13.10 16.37
N GLY A 63 -4.30 12.53 15.58
CA GLY A 63 -4.60 12.01 14.25
C GLY A 63 -4.64 13.12 13.18
N ILE A 64 -4.78 12.71 11.93
CA ILE A 64 -4.95 13.59 10.77
C ILE A 64 -5.70 12.84 9.67
N MET A 65 -6.56 13.53 8.92
CA MET A 65 -7.21 12.93 7.76
C MET A 65 -6.17 12.52 6.70
N GLY A 66 -6.32 11.31 6.15
CA GLY A 66 -5.37 10.77 5.18
C GLY A 66 -5.11 11.71 3.98
N PRO A 67 -6.15 12.23 3.29
CA PRO A 67 -5.95 13.19 2.19
C PRO A 67 -5.25 14.48 2.62
N GLU A 68 -5.51 14.97 3.84
CA GLU A 68 -4.83 16.16 4.39
C GLU A 68 -3.35 15.88 4.64
N LEU A 69 -3.01 14.75 5.23
CA LEU A 69 -1.63 14.32 5.43
C LEU A 69 -0.88 14.25 4.10
N MET A 70 -1.50 13.65 3.07
CA MET A 70 -0.90 13.54 1.75
C MET A 70 -0.72 14.90 1.09
N GLY A 71 -1.69 15.80 1.24
CA GLY A 71 -1.59 17.18 0.80
C GLY A 71 -0.42 17.95 1.46
N ASN A 72 -0.24 17.77 2.76
CA ASN A 72 0.86 18.38 3.51
C ASN A 72 2.22 17.86 3.06
N LEU A 73 2.37 16.55 2.85
CA LEU A 73 3.60 15.93 2.36
C LEU A 73 3.94 16.41 0.94
N ARG A 74 2.93 16.51 0.05
CA ARG A 74 3.09 17.03 -1.30
C ARG A 74 3.57 18.49 -1.29
N GLN A 75 2.90 19.36 -0.56
CA GLN A 75 3.29 20.76 -0.44
C GLN A 75 4.72 20.92 0.11
N GLN A 76 5.11 20.05 1.05
CA GLN A 76 6.46 20.05 1.60
C GLN A 76 7.50 19.65 0.53
N ALA A 77 7.22 18.63 -0.29
CA ALA A 77 8.09 18.20 -1.37
C ALA A 77 8.27 19.31 -2.43
N GLU A 78 7.16 19.91 -2.88
CA GLU A 78 7.14 21.01 -3.83
C GLU A 78 7.90 22.26 -3.30
N ARG A 79 7.75 22.57 -2.01
CA ARG A 79 8.47 23.68 -1.36
C ARG A 79 9.98 23.51 -1.43
N PHE A 80 10.50 22.27 -1.41
CA PHE A 80 11.93 21.99 -1.55
C PHE A 80 12.39 21.83 -2.99
N GLY A 81 11.47 21.97 -3.98
CA GLY A 81 11.81 21.98 -5.40
C GLY A 81 11.71 20.60 -6.07
N ALA A 82 10.98 19.65 -5.47
CA ALA A 82 10.65 18.41 -6.17
C ALA A 82 9.68 18.71 -7.31
N GLU A 83 10.00 18.26 -8.51
CA GLU A 83 9.12 18.31 -9.69
C GLU A 83 8.18 17.10 -9.64
N ILE A 84 6.86 17.33 -9.73
CA ILE A 84 5.85 16.28 -9.62
C ILE A 84 4.98 16.26 -10.88
N HIS A 85 4.98 15.12 -11.59
CA HIS A 85 4.20 14.90 -12.80
C HIS A 85 3.07 13.90 -12.53
N THR A 86 1.84 14.31 -12.81
CA THR A 86 0.66 13.42 -12.81
C THR A 86 0.65 12.64 -14.12
N ALA A 87 1.27 11.49 -14.10
CA ALA A 87 1.39 10.59 -15.25
C ALA A 87 1.68 9.17 -14.75
N LYS A 88 1.44 8.17 -15.61
CA LYS A 88 1.69 6.77 -15.29
C LYS A 88 2.98 6.29 -15.94
N VAL A 89 3.89 5.73 -15.15
CA VAL A 89 5.02 4.95 -15.68
C VAL A 89 4.47 3.63 -16.22
N SER A 90 4.70 3.39 -17.50
CA SER A 90 4.19 2.22 -18.22
C SER A 90 5.23 1.12 -18.39
N ARG A 91 6.51 1.51 -18.51
CA ARG A 91 7.64 0.58 -18.66
C ARG A 91 8.91 1.16 -18.05
N VAL A 92 9.76 0.29 -17.55
CA VAL A 92 11.12 0.61 -17.08
C VAL A 92 12.11 -0.40 -17.63
N ASP A 93 13.35 0.04 -17.83
CA ASP A 93 14.48 -0.82 -18.15
C ASP A 93 15.67 -0.44 -17.25
N PHE A 94 16.05 -1.37 -16.39
CA PHE A 94 17.15 -1.23 -15.42
C PHE A 94 18.39 -2.03 -15.79
N SER A 95 18.45 -2.59 -16.99
CA SER A 95 19.57 -3.44 -17.45
C SER A 95 20.88 -2.68 -17.57
N GLU A 96 20.80 -1.40 -17.96
CA GLU A 96 21.96 -0.53 -18.18
C GLU A 96 21.74 0.86 -17.56
N ARG A 97 22.83 1.62 -17.38
CA ARG A 97 22.76 3.02 -16.93
C ARG A 97 23.09 3.96 -18.09
N PRO A 98 22.38 5.13 -18.18
CA PRO A 98 21.28 5.58 -17.33
C PRO A 98 20.05 4.68 -17.52
N PHE A 99 19.28 4.48 -16.45
CA PHE A 99 18.02 3.73 -16.48
C PHE A 99 16.99 4.41 -17.38
N ARG A 100 16.18 3.60 -18.05
CA ARG A 100 15.19 4.08 -19.02
C ARG A 100 13.78 3.98 -18.45
N ILE A 101 12.98 5.04 -18.63
CA ILE A 101 11.63 5.13 -18.08
C ILE A 101 10.70 5.62 -19.19
N TRP A 102 9.60 4.91 -19.40
CA TRP A 102 8.54 5.27 -20.32
C TRP A 102 7.31 5.71 -19.54
N VAL A 103 6.73 6.84 -19.95
CA VAL A 103 5.52 7.41 -19.39
C VAL A 103 4.48 7.45 -20.50
N GLY A 104 3.29 6.93 -20.23
CA GLY A 104 2.22 6.83 -21.21
C GLY A 104 2.34 5.58 -22.09
N ASP A 105 2.77 5.71 -23.34
CA ASP A 105 2.87 4.60 -24.28
C ASP A 105 4.01 3.64 -23.93
N PRO A 106 3.72 2.37 -23.54
CA PRO A 106 4.75 1.37 -23.21
C PRO A 106 5.51 0.85 -24.44
N ASP A 107 4.96 1.00 -25.63
CA ASP A 107 5.52 0.48 -26.88
C ASP A 107 6.32 1.53 -27.64
N ALA A 108 6.45 2.74 -27.11
CA ALA A 108 7.30 3.77 -27.70
C ALA A 108 8.75 3.31 -27.78
N ASP A 109 9.39 3.55 -28.93
CA ASP A 109 10.78 3.15 -29.19
C ASP A 109 11.75 3.84 -28.22
N GLU A 110 11.52 5.12 -27.94
CA GLU A 110 12.40 5.92 -27.09
C GLU A 110 11.82 6.12 -25.69
N PRO A 111 12.66 6.07 -24.64
CA PRO A 111 12.21 6.38 -23.28
C PRO A 111 11.84 7.87 -23.14
N THR A 112 10.87 8.15 -22.29
CA THR A 112 10.48 9.52 -21.95
C THR A 112 11.54 10.19 -21.09
N HIS A 113 12.09 9.46 -20.14
CA HIS A 113 13.15 9.94 -19.24
C HIS A 113 14.29 8.94 -19.12
N LEU A 114 15.48 9.48 -18.90
CA LEU A 114 16.66 8.73 -18.46
C LEU A 114 16.96 9.10 -17.01
N ALA A 115 17.34 8.13 -16.17
CA ALA A 115 17.62 8.35 -14.76
C ALA A 115 18.96 7.74 -14.32
N ARG A 116 19.76 8.50 -13.56
CA ARG A 116 20.96 7.98 -12.90
C ARG A 116 20.61 7.04 -11.75
N SER A 117 19.52 7.37 -11.06
CA SER A 117 18.95 6.59 -9.94
C SER A 117 17.42 6.60 -10.00
N VAL A 118 16.80 5.50 -9.58
CA VAL A 118 15.34 5.36 -9.50
C VAL A 118 14.94 4.89 -8.10
N ILE A 119 13.93 5.53 -7.54
CA ILE A 119 13.28 5.11 -6.30
C ILE A 119 11.89 4.59 -6.67
N ILE A 120 11.63 3.31 -6.37
CA ILE A 120 10.36 2.66 -6.62
C ILE A 120 9.53 2.74 -5.34
N ALA A 121 8.46 3.53 -5.36
CA ALA A 121 7.57 3.78 -4.24
C ALA A 121 6.10 3.57 -4.65
N THR A 122 5.84 2.56 -5.47
CA THR A 122 4.54 2.29 -6.09
C THR A 122 3.49 1.71 -5.14
N GLY A 123 3.88 1.42 -3.89
CA GLY A 123 2.98 0.89 -2.89
C GLY A 123 2.49 -0.54 -3.19
N ALA A 124 1.33 -0.86 -2.64
CA ALA A 124 0.64 -2.12 -2.83
C ALA A 124 -0.87 -1.89 -2.80
N SER A 125 -1.61 -2.74 -3.49
CA SER A 125 -3.06 -2.78 -3.44
C SER A 125 -3.51 -4.06 -2.75
N ALA A 126 -4.55 -3.98 -1.94
CA ALA A 126 -5.15 -5.15 -1.33
C ALA A 126 -5.84 -6.02 -2.39
N LEU A 127 -5.69 -7.33 -2.23
CA LEU A 127 -6.44 -8.29 -3.02
C LEU A 127 -7.82 -8.48 -2.37
N MET A 128 -8.84 -7.87 -2.97
CA MET A 128 -10.22 -7.99 -2.52
C MET A 128 -10.80 -9.36 -2.89
N LEU A 129 -11.88 -9.76 -2.22
CA LEU A 129 -12.59 -11.01 -2.51
C LEU A 129 -13.45 -10.91 -3.77
N GLY A 130 -13.80 -9.69 -4.16
CA GLY A 130 -14.66 -9.38 -5.32
C GLY A 130 -16.16 -9.39 -4.97
N LEU A 131 -16.50 -9.15 -3.71
CA LEU A 131 -17.88 -9.06 -3.23
C LEU A 131 -18.39 -7.62 -3.32
N ASP A 132 -19.64 -7.43 -3.75
CA ASP A 132 -20.25 -6.10 -3.86
C ASP A 132 -20.29 -5.34 -2.53
N SER A 133 -20.37 -6.07 -1.41
CA SER A 133 -20.41 -5.50 -0.06
C SER A 133 -19.06 -4.91 0.41
N GLU A 134 -17.95 -5.31 -0.18
CA GLU A 134 -16.61 -4.88 0.28
C GLU A 134 -16.42 -3.37 0.20
N HIS A 135 -16.81 -2.74 -0.91
CA HIS A 135 -16.68 -1.30 -1.09
C HIS A 135 -17.48 -0.48 -0.05
N ARG A 136 -18.66 -0.99 0.34
CA ARG A 136 -19.53 -0.36 1.32
C ARG A 136 -19.00 -0.48 2.75
N LEU A 137 -18.34 -1.61 3.04
CA LEU A 137 -17.93 -1.97 4.40
C LEU A 137 -16.46 -1.67 4.69
N LEU A 138 -15.67 -1.31 3.69
CA LEU A 138 -14.29 -0.89 3.89
C LEU A 138 -14.23 0.34 4.81
N GLY A 139 -13.50 0.23 5.93
CA GLY A 139 -13.49 1.23 7.00
C GLY A 139 -14.73 1.20 7.92
N HIS A 140 -15.70 0.32 7.66
CA HIS A 140 -16.92 0.14 8.44
C HIS A 140 -17.13 -1.30 8.92
N GLY A 141 -16.05 -1.94 9.37
CA GLY A 141 -16.04 -3.33 9.83
C GLY A 141 -15.18 -4.23 8.96
N LEU A 142 -14.95 -3.89 7.71
CA LEU A 142 -13.98 -4.53 6.82
C LEU A 142 -12.68 -3.70 6.75
N SER A 143 -11.55 -4.36 6.91
CA SER A 143 -10.22 -3.77 6.78
C SER A 143 -9.29 -4.66 5.96
N THR A 144 -8.31 -4.05 5.32
CA THR A 144 -7.20 -4.72 4.62
C THR A 144 -5.85 -4.51 5.29
N CYS A 145 -5.85 -3.97 6.52
CA CYS A 145 -4.64 -3.65 7.28
C CYS A 145 -4.84 -3.91 8.77
N ALA A 146 -4.45 -5.07 9.25
CA ALA A 146 -4.59 -5.43 10.66
C ALA A 146 -3.82 -4.49 11.60
N THR A 147 -2.63 -4.04 11.19
CA THR A 147 -1.80 -3.14 12.00
C THR A 147 -2.34 -1.72 12.07
N CYS A 148 -3.12 -1.30 11.07
CA CYS A 148 -3.77 0.01 11.05
C CYS A 148 -5.00 0.02 11.96
N ASP A 149 -5.86 -0.99 11.82
CA ASP A 149 -7.23 -0.94 12.31
C ASP A 149 -7.50 -1.90 13.50
N GLY A 150 -6.60 -2.85 13.77
CA GLY A 150 -6.81 -3.89 14.79
C GLY A 150 -7.16 -3.34 16.19
N PHE A 151 -6.64 -2.15 16.52
CA PHE A 151 -6.92 -1.49 17.79
C PHE A 151 -8.41 -1.17 17.99
N PHE A 152 -9.15 -0.84 16.93
CA PHE A 152 -10.57 -0.49 16.99
C PHE A 152 -11.50 -1.69 17.24
N PHE A 153 -11.00 -2.91 17.07
CA PHE A 153 -11.77 -4.15 17.20
C PHE A 153 -11.46 -4.92 18.49
N ARG A 154 -11.18 -4.18 19.59
CA ARG A 154 -10.91 -4.80 20.90
C ARG A 154 -12.11 -5.57 21.40
N ASP A 155 -11.81 -6.76 21.97
CA ASP A 155 -12.79 -7.68 22.57
C ASP A 155 -13.91 -8.14 21.62
N GLN A 156 -13.71 -7.97 20.32
CA GLN A 156 -14.62 -8.46 19.27
C GLN A 156 -14.13 -9.79 18.69
N ASP A 157 -15.05 -10.50 18.04
CA ASP A 157 -14.72 -11.67 17.25
C ASP A 157 -14.31 -11.21 15.86
N ILE A 158 -13.09 -11.56 15.45
CA ILE A 158 -12.49 -11.09 14.21
C ILE A 158 -12.39 -12.25 13.23
N VAL A 159 -12.69 -11.99 11.96
CA VAL A 159 -12.50 -12.94 10.87
C VAL A 159 -11.37 -12.46 9.98
N VAL A 160 -10.42 -13.35 9.66
CA VAL A 160 -9.35 -13.12 8.70
C VAL A 160 -9.54 -14.06 7.51
N VAL A 161 -9.56 -13.52 6.31
CA VAL A 161 -9.74 -14.33 5.10
C VAL A 161 -8.42 -14.50 4.38
N GLY A 162 -7.95 -15.75 4.29
CA GLY A 162 -6.69 -16.04 3.62
C GLY A 162 -6.02 -17.32 4.13
N GLY A 163 -4.80 -17.57 3.66
CA GLY A 163 -4.05 -18.79 4.06
C GLY A 163 -2.59 -18.73 3.66
N GLY A 164 -2.08 -17.53 3.31
CA GLY A 164 -0.67 -17.24 3.12
C GLY A 164 -0.03 -16.62 4.36
N ASP A 165 1.26 -16.30 4.29
CA ASP A 165 2.02 -15.70 5.40
C ASP A 165 1.37 -14.42 5.91
N SER A 166 0.96 -13.51 5.03
CA SER A 166 0.30 -12.25 5.42
C SER A 166 -0.97 -12.49 6.25
N ALA A 167 -1.83 -13.43 5.82
CA ALA A 167 -3.06 -13.71 6.55
C ALA A 167 -2.79 -14.28 7.95
N LEU A 168 -1.79 -15.16 8.10
CA LEU A 168 -1.42 -15.68 9.41
C LEU A 168 -0.69 -14.67 10.29
N GLU A 169 0.13 -13.80 9.71
CA GLU A 169 0.77 -12.71 10.43
C GLU A 169 -0.26 -11.74 10.99
N GLU A 170 -1.21 -11.32 10.15
CA GLU A 170 -2.32 -10.46 10.56
C GLU A 170 -3.23 -11.12 11.59
N ALA A 171 -3.57 -12.40 11.40
CA ALA A 171 -4.35 -13.15 12.38
C ALA A 171 -3.66 -13.19 13.74
N MET A 172 -2.37 -13.51 13.79
CA MET A 172 -1.59 -13.49 15.03
C MET A 172 -1.50 -12.11 15.66
N PHE A 173 -1.33 -11.06 14.85
CA PHE A 173 -1.33 -9.69 15.35
C PHE A 173 -2.66 -9.32 15.99
N LEU A 174 -3.77 -9.66 15.35
CA LEU A 174 -5.12 -9.36 15.81
C LEU A 174 -5.50 -10.09 17.11
N THR A 175 -4.85 -11.20 17.47
CA THR A 175 -5.08 -11.86 18.78
C THR A 175 -4.73 -10.98 19.98
N ARG A 176 -3.98 -9.90 19.79
CA ARG A 176 -3.66 -8.90 20.81
C ARG A 176 -4.89 -8.06 21.20
N PHE A 177 -5.82 -7.93 20.29
CA PHE A 177 -6.99 -7.07 20.42
C PHE A 177 -8.28 -7.89 20.47
N GLY A 178 -8.49 -8.78 19.52
CA GLY A 178 -9.70 -9.58 19.41
C GLY A 178 -9.90 -10.57 20.57
N ARG A 179 -11.16 -10.87 20.83
CA ARG A 179 -11.58 -11.96 21.73
C ARG A 179 -11.22 -13.30 21.12
N THR A 180 -11.61 -13.50 19.85
CA THR A 180 -11.25 -14.63 19.02
C THR A 180 -10.85 -14.16 17.63
N VAL A 181 -10.04 -14.94 16.91
CA VAL A 181 -9.68 -14.71 15.51
C VAL A 181 -9.97 -15.98 14.73
N THR A 182 -10.87 -15.89 13.75
CA THR A 182 -11.23 -17.02 12.90
C THR A 182 -10.62 -16.83 11.51
N VAL A 183 -9.74 -17.74 11.12
CA VAL A 183 -9.13 -17.76 9.79
C VAL A 183 -10.00 -18.59 8.84
N VAL A 184 -10.60 -17.95 7.84
CA VAL A 184 -11.38 -18.61 6.80
C VAL A 184 -10.48 -18.87 5.59
N HIS A 185 -10.33 -20.15 5.22
CA HIS A 185 -9.49 -20.56 4.12
C HIS A 185 -10.21 -21.48 3.13
N ARG A 186 -10.10 -21.16 1.83
CA ARG A 186 -10.77 -21.89 0.74
C ARG A 186 -10.21 -23.28 0.43
N ARG A 187 -9.15 -23.70 1.11
CA ARG A 187 -8.49 -25.01 0.91
C ARG A 187 -8.36 -25.73 2.24
N LYS A 188 -7.95 -26.99 2.19
CA LYS A 188 -7.69 -27.84 3.36
C LYS A 188 -6.29 -27.63 3.97
N GLU A 189 -5.42 -26.92 3.25
CA GLU A 189 -4.02 -26.69 3.64
C GLU A 189 -3.65 -25.23 3.40
N LEU A 190 -2.88 -24.66 4.33
CA LEU A 190 -2.34 -23.31 4.23
C LEU A 190 -1.18 -23.27 3.22
N ARG A 191 -1.01 -22.11 2.58
CA ARG A 191 0.15 -21.82 1.72
C ARG A 191 1.26 -21.09 2.46
N ALA A 192 1.00 -20.67 3.68
CA ALA A 192 1.96 -19.99 4.54
C ALA A 192 3.19 -20.87 4.81
N SER A 193 4.30 -20.26 5.17
CA SER A 193 5.50 -20.95 5.62
C SER A 193 5.22 -21.81 6.84
N LYS A 194 5.94 -22.93 6.99
CA LYS A 194 5.72 -23.89 8.08
C LYS A 194 5.82 -23.22 9.46
N ILE A 195 6.78 -22.31 9.62
CA ILE A 195 6.96 -21.58 10.89
C ILE A 195 5.75 -20.72 11.25
N MET A 196 5.09 -20.10 10.25
CA MET A 196 3.89 -19.29 10.46
C MET A 196 2.69 -20.18 10.79
N GLN A 197 2.57 -21.33 10.12
CA GLN A 197 1.54 -22.31 10.44
C GLN A 197 1.66 -22.80 11.88
N ASP A 198 2.86 -23.22 12.30
CA ASP A 198 3.10 -23.74 13.64
C ASP A 198 2.78 -22.70 14.73
N ARG A 199 3.12 -21.44 14.49
CA ARG A 199 2.78 -20.32 15.39
C ARG A 199 1.27 -20.07 15.47
N ALA A 200 0.59 -20.07 14.33
CA ALA A 200 -0.85 -19.85 14.29
C ALA A 200 -1.63 -21.01 14.94
N PHE A 201 -1.22 -22.26 14.71
CA PHE A 201 -1.84 -23.43 15.34
C PHE A 201 -1.59 -23.51 16.86
N ALA A 202 -0.49 -22.94 17.34
CA ALA A 202 -0.17 -22.90 18.76
C ALA A 202 -0.89 -21.76 19.50
N ASN A 203 -1.65 -20.89 18.82
CA ASN A 203 -2.34 -19.76 19.43
C ASN A 203 -3.80 -20.11 19.76
N ASP A 204 -4.12 -20.15 21.04
CA ASP A 204 -5.45 -20.55 21.56
C ASP A 204 -6.60 -19.63 21.12
N LYS A 205 -6.30 -18.41 20.67
CA LYS A 205 -7.30 -17.45 20.16
C LYS A 205 -7.60 -17.65 18.68
N ILE A 206 -6.80 -18.44 17.95
CA ILE A 206 -6.97 -18.64 16.50
C ILE A 206 -7.72 -19.93 16.23
N THR A 207 -8.79 -19.83 15.47
CA THR A 207 -9.54 -20.96 14.93
C THR A 207 -9.53 -20.96 13.42
N PHE A 208 -9.76 -22.10 12.79
CA PHE A 208 -9.73 -22.24 11.34
C PHE A 208 -11.04 -22.78 10.79
N VAL A 209 -11.53 -22.15 9.76
CA VAL A 209 -12.66 -22.63 8.93
C VAL A 209 -12.09 -22.98 7.57
N TRP A 210 -12.03 -24.28 7.31
CA TRP A 210 -11.43 -24.86 6.12
C TRP A 210 -12.46 -25.08 5.01
N ASP A 211 -11.95 -25.22 3.77
CA ASP A 211 -12.78 -25.56 2.60
C ASP A 211 -13.97 -24.58 2.42
N SER A 212 -13.77 -23.32 2.81
CA SER A 212 -14.83 -22.32 2.90
C SER A 212 -14.43 -21.02 2.22
N VAL A 213 -15.40 -20.39 1.59
CA VAL A 213 -15.29 -19.03 1.02
C VAL A 213 -16.31 -18.14 1.68
N VAL A 214 -16.03 -16.83 1.66
CA VAL A 214 -17.02 -15.82 2.07
C VAL A 214 -17.93 -15.59 0.88
N ASP A 215 -19.23 -15.72 1.10
CA ASP A 215 -20.28 -15.48 0.10
C ASP A 215 -20.77 -14.03 0.16
N GLU A 216 -20.96 -13.52 1.37
CA GLU A 216 -21.42 -12.15 1.60
C GLU A 216 -20.85 -11.61 2.92
N ILE A 217 -20.69 -10.29 3.00
CA ILE A 217 -20.36 -9.54 4.22
C ILE A 217 -21.55 -8.62 4.53
N LEU A 218 -22.15 -8.78 5.71
CA LEU A 218 -23.38 -8.11 6.14
C LEU A 218 -23.12 -6.86 6.98
#